data_7984a5bf8598ca80eb692aeacff0e6ce
#
_entry.id   7984a5bf8598ca80eb692aeacff0e6ce
#
_cell.length_a   1.000
_cell.length_b   1.000
_cell.length_c   1.000
_cell.angle_alpha   90.00
_cell.angle_beta   90.00
_cell.angle_gamma   90.00
#
_symmetry.space_group_name_H-M   'P 1'
#
loop_
_entity.id
_entity.type
_entity.pdbx_description
1 polymer ?
#
loop_
_entity_poly.entity_id
_entity_poly.type
_entity_poly.pdbx_seq_one_letter_code
_entity_poly.pdbx_strand_id
1 'polypeptide(L)'
;MRSDDTIFATASGHGRAAVCLIRISGLESRTVLERMTERMPEPRRAVVRTLKDPTTGEPLDQALVLWMPGPGSFTGEDQAELQIHGGLATRAAVLRALGAIDNCRPAEAGEFTRRAFLNGRMDLAQVEGLADIIDAETEAQRRQAMLQLGGRLGNAAENWRESVLQVLALLEASLDFSDEGDVPEDLEEEILGMIDRVRGEIGRAMANRSGERLREGLTVVLAGPPNAGKSTLLNALARRDVAIVSPIAGTTRDVIEVHCDLGGLPVIIVDTAGLRESGDMIEREGVSRARARAQDADLVLWLVPPEGEESEPPQAQRLLRVGTKSDLNRVRHDCDLTIAAATGEGLPELIARLEEEASALMGQGDAILTRERHRKALERAHAALERARAMLVGHGPLELAAEEVRLAARAIGEITGRVDVEDVLDRLFSSFCIGK
;
A
#
# COMPACT_ATOMS: atom_id res chain seq x y z
N MET A 1 -12.43 7.30 -21.48
CA MET A 1 -12.63 5.85 -21.65
C MET A 1 -14.07 5.61 -22.12
N ARG A 2 -14.28 4.75 -23.14
CA ARG A 2 -15.64 4.34 -23.49
C ARG A 2 -16.10 3.35 -22.41
N SER A 3 -17.15 3.67 -21.68
CA SER A 3 -17.71 2.84 -20.60
C SER A 3 -18.34 1.53 -21.10
N ASP A 4 -18.43 1.36 -22.41
CA ASP A 4 -19.21 0.28 -23.05
C ASP A 4 -18.35 -0.89 -23.55
N ASP A 5 -17.01 -0.77 -23.48
CA ASP A 5 -16.11 -1.84 -23.93
C ASP A 5 -16.04 -2.99 -22.91
N THR A 6 -16.02 -4.21 -23.40
CA THR A 6 -15.68 -5.40 -22.61
C THR A 6 -14.19 -5.60 -22.61
N ILE A 7 -13.61 -5.77 -21.44
CA ILE A 7 -12.18 -5.96 -21.26
C ILE A 7 -11.86 -7.40 -20.91
N PHE A 8 -10.66 -7.84 -21.33
CA PHE A 8 -10.15 -9.14 -20.97
C PHE A 8 -8.65 -9.10 -20.68
N ALA A 9 -8.18 -9.92 -19.75
CA ALA A 9 -6.77 -10.09 -19.48
C ALA A 9 -6.46 -11.41 -18.79
N THR A 10 -5.18 -11.79 -18.84
CA THR A 10 -4.64 -12.84 -18.00
C THR A 10 -4.54 -12.33 -16.56
N ALA A 11 -5.16 -13.02 -15.62
CA ALA A 11 -5.18 -12.67 -14.19
C ALA A 11 -4.33 -13.61 -13.32
N SER A 12 -3.55 -14.50 -13.93
CA SER A 12 -2.55 -15.35 -13.27
C SER A 12 -1.14 -14.93 -13.67
N GLY A 13 -0.14 -15.37 -12.90
CA GLY A 13 1.27 -15.05 -13.13
C GLY A 13 1.76 -15.38 -14.55
N HIS A 14 2.84 -14.74 -14.97
CA HIS A 14 3.46 -14.93 -16.28
C HIS A 14 4.26 -16.24 -16.32
N GLY A 15 4.35 -16.84 -17.51
CA GLY A 15 5.12 -18.05 -17.76
C GLY A 15 4.26 -19.30 -18.01
N ARG A 16 4.91 -20.49 -18.02
CA ARG A 16 4.23 -21.78 -18.14
C ARG A 16 3.67 -22.19 -16.78
N ALA A 17 2.40 -22.54 -16.75
CA ALA A 17 1.71 -23.03 -15.55
C ALA A 17 0.77 -24.17 -15.91
N ALA A 18 0.28 -24.92 -14.93
CA ALA A 18 -0.75 -25.91 -15.16
C ALA A 18 -2.07 -25.23 -15.59
N VAL A 19 -2.40 -24.11 -14.96
CA VAL A 19 -3.63 -23.33 -15.22
C VAL A 19 -3.26 -21.86 -15.47
N CYS A 20 -3.94 -21.25 -16.44
CA CYS A 20 -3.95 -19.81 -16.69
C CYS A 20 -5.37 -19.30 -16.55
N LEU A 21 -5.56 -18.28 -15.70
CA LEU A 21 -6.84 -17.61 -15.51
C LEU A 21 -6.94 -16.41 -16.46
N ILE A 22 -7.99 -16.37 -17.28
CA ILE A 22 -8.35 -15.21 -18.10
C ILE A 22 -9.65 -14.64 -17.52
N ARG A 23 -9.65 -13.35 -17.21
CA ARG A 23 -10.81 -12.60 -16.73
C ARG A 23 -11.38 -11.73 -17.83
N ILE A 24 -12.71 -11.63 -17.87
CA ILE A 24 -13.46 -10.85 -18.84
C ILE A 24 -14.49 -10.05 -18.06
N SER A 25 -14.67 -8.75 -18.35
CA SER A 25 -15.66 -7.89 -17.69
C SER A 25 -16.24 -6.88 -18.66
N GLY A 26 -17.52 -6.70 -18.63
CA GLY A 26 -18.27 -5.75 -19.45
C GLY A 26 -19.50 -6.36 -20.12
N LEU A 27 -20.19 -5.56 -20.90
CA LEU A 27 -21.49 -5.89 -21.50
C LEU A 27 -21.45 -7.14 -22.39
N GLU A 28 -20.36 -7.35 -23.12
CA GLU A 28 -20.22 -8.51 -24.03
C GLU A 28 -19.74 -9.79 -23.32
N SER A 29 -19.55 -9.80 -22.01
CA SER A 29 -19.07 -10.99 -21.29
C SER A 29 -19.98 -12.21 -21.49
N ARG A 30 -21.29 -12.00 -21.59
CA ARG A 30 -22.26 -13.04 -21.93
C ARG A 30 -22.09 -13.53 -23.38
N THR A 31 -22.03 -12.60 -24.33
CA THR A 31 -21.84 -12.87 -25.76
C THR A 31 -20.55 -13.63 -26.02
N VAL A 32 -19.45 -13.28 -25.29
CA VAL A 32 -18.19 -14.01 -25.34
C VAL A 32 -18.40 -15.49 -24.98
N LEU A 33 -19.08 -15.77 -23.87
CA LEU A 33 -19.35 -17.14 -23.46
C LEU A 33 -20.24 -17.88 -24.45
N GLU A 34 -21.30 -17.25 -24.96
CA GLU A 34 -22.21 -17.84 -25.96
C GLU A 34 -21.50 -18.19 -27.27
N ARG A 35 -20.52 -17.35 -27.70
CA ARG A 35 -19.74 -17.61 -28.93
C ARG A 35 -18.62 -18.61 -28.77
N MET A 36 -17.98 -18.65 -27.59
CA MET A 36 -16.80 -19.49 -27.35
C MET A 36 -17.14 -20.83 -26.72
N THR A 37 -18.37 -21.02 -26.18
CA THR A 37 -18.80 -22.27 -25.57
C THR A 37 -20.09 -22.78 -26.19
N GLU A 38 -20.29 -24.07 -26.31
CA GLU A 38 -21.51 -24.65 -26.91
C GLU A 38 -22.77 -24.38 -26.07
N ARG A 39 -22.58 -24.19 -24.78
CA ARG A 39 -23.69 -23.99 -23.84
C ARG A 39 -23.27 -23.03 -22.73
N MET A 40 -24.08 -21.99 -22.52
CA MET A 40 -23.91 -21.01 -21.46
C MET A 40 -23.86 -21.70 -20.08
N PRO A 41 -22.89 -21.42 -19.22
CA PRO A 41 -22.87 -21.92 -17.84
C PRO A 41 -23.97 -21.25 -17.01
N GLU A 42 -24.48 -21.97 -16.03
CA GLU A 42 -25.35 -21.37 -15.02
C GLU A 42 -24.55 -20.33 -14.18
N PRO A 43 -25.19 -19.23 -13.77
CA PRO A 43 -24.52 -18.22 -12.95
C PRO A 43 -23.86 -18.82 -11.71
N ARG A 44 -22.60 -18.44 -11.44
CA ARG A 44 -21.80 -18.81 -10.26
C ARG A 44 -21.54 -20.31 -10.10
N ARG A 45 -21.70 -21.08 -11.19
CA ARG A 45 -21.31 -22.49 -11.24
C ARG A 45 -20.15 -22.68 -12.18
N ALA A 46 -19.11 -23.28 -11.67
CA ALA A 46 -17.94 -23.66 -12.44
C ALA A 46 -18.24 -24.95 -13.23
N VAL A 47 -18.04 -24.92 -14.53
CA VAL A 47 -18.31 -26.06 -15.43
C VAL A 47 -17.19 -26.22 -16.44
N VAL A 48 -16.85 -27.43 -16.80
CA VAL A 48 -15.89 -27.70 -17.89
C VAL A 48 -16.58 -27.51 -19.22
N ARG A 49 -15.94 -26.77 -20.13
CA ARG A 49 -16.39 -26.52 -21.50
C ARG A 49 -15.23 -26.59 -22.48
N THR A 50 -15.50 -27.03 -23.69
CA THR A 50 -14.59 -26.86 -24.81
C THR A 50 -14.72 -25.43 -25.31
N LEU A 51 -13.62 -24.66 -25.23
CA LEU A 51 -13.54 -23.33 -25.84
C LEU A 51 -13.28 -23.49 -27.32
N LYS A 52 -14.03 -22.75 -28.14
CA LYS A 52 -13.89 -22.72 -29.60
C LYS A 52 -13.56 -21.31 -30.07
N ASP A 53 -12.80 -21.23 -31.13
CA ASP A 53 -12.59 -19.96 -31.85
C ASP A 53 -13.94 -19.50 -32.43
N PRO A 54 -14.39 -18.27 -32.09
CA PRO A 54 -15.70 -17.78 -32.53
C PRO A 54 -15.81 -17.53 -34.05
N THR A 55 -14.68 -17.53 -34.78
CA THR A 55 -14.59 -17.28 -36.23
C THR A 55 -14.48 -18.59 -36.99
N THR A 56 -13.62 -19.52 -36.55
CA THR A 56 -13.34 -20.76 -37.28
C THR A 56 -14.10 -21.98 -36.73
N GLY A 57 -14.55 -21.90 -35.47
CA GLY A 57 -15.17 -23.04 -34.78
C GLY A 57 -14.16 -24.09 -34.27
N GLU A 58 -12.86 -23.88 -34.48
CA GLU A 58 -11.82 -24.79 -34.03
C GLU A 58 -11.75 -24.85 -32.50
N PRO A 59 -11.54 -26.04 -31.91
CA PRO A 59 -11.34 -26.15 -30.46
C PRO A 59 -10.00 -25.54 -30.06
N LEU A 60 -10.04 -24.62 -29.07
CA LEU A 60 -8.87 -23.94 -28.52
C LEU A 60 -8.33 -24.66 -27.27
N ASP A 61 -9.24 -25.06 -26.37
CA ASP A 61 -8.89 -25.73 -25.11
C ASP A 61 -10.14 -26.34 -24.44
N GLN A 62 -9.92 -27.19 -23.44
CA GLN A 62 -10.93 -27.56 -22.45
C GLN A 62 -10.69 -26.81 -21.16
N ALA A 63 -11.58 -25.89 -20.83
CA ALA A 63 -11.41 -24.96 -19.72
C ALA A 63 -12.53 -25.11 -18.69
N LEU A 64 -12.21 -24.76 -17.43
CA LEU A 64 -13.21 -24.49 -16.42
C LEU A 64 -13.72 -23.06 -16.64
N VAL A 65 -15.03 -22.92 -16.87
CA VAL A 65 -15.68 -21.66 -17.18
C VAL A 65 -16.59 -21.27 -16.04
N LEU A 66 -16.53 -20.00 -15.65
CA LEU A 66 -17.37 -19.39 -14.62
C LEU A 66 -18.05 -18.13 -15.17
N TRP A 67 -19.37 -18.05 -14.97
CA TRP A 67 -20.21 -16.91 -15.32
C TRP A 67 -20.67 -16.18 -14.05
N MET A 68 -20.45 -14.87 -13.96
CA MET A 68 -20.78 -14.04 -12.81
C MET A 68 -21.52 -12.77 -13.29
N PRO A 69 -22.85 -12.83 -13.41
CA PRO A 69 -23.61 -11.63 -13.80
C PRO A 69 -23.51 -10.52 -12.75
N GLY A 70 -23.51 -9.28 -13.24
CA GLY A 70 -23.63 -8.09 -12.41
C GLY A 70 -24.98 -8.01 -11.67
N PRO A 71 -25.09 -7.17 -10.61
CA PRO A 71 -24.04 -6.37 -9.99
C PRO A 71 -23.16 -7.13 -8.98
N GLY A 72 -23.39 -8.43 -8.80
CA GLY A 72 -22.74 -9.25 -7.79
C GLY A 72 -21.35 -9.77 -8.19
N SER A 73 -20.70 -9.26 -9.23
CA SER A 73 -19.34 -9.57 -9.65
C SER A 73 -18.31 -8.67 -8.95
N PHE A 74 -17.02 -8.89 -9.22
CA PHE A 74 -15.94 -8.06 -8.70
C PHE A 74 -16.03 -6.61 -9.20
N THR A 75 -16.21 -6.44 -10.51
CA THR A 75 -16.31 -5.10 -11.12
C THR A 75 -17.70 -4.46 -10.99
N GLY A 76 -18.73 -5.21 -10.60
CA GLY A 76 -20.14 -4.80 -10.66
C GLY A 76 -20.78 -4.98 -12.03
N GLU A 77 -19.99 -5.31 -13.08
CA GLU A 77 -20.44 -5.60 -14.43
C GLU A 77 -20.68 -7.11 -14.62
N ASP A 78 -21.22 -7.51 -15.76
CA ASP A 78 -21.19 -8.91 -16.18
C ASP A 78 -19.73 -9.38 -16.34
N GLN A 79 -19.42 -10.53 -15.76
CA GLN A 79 -18.05 -11.02 -15.67
C GLN A 79 -17.97 -12.51 -15.98
N ALA A 80 -16.91 -12.90 -16.68
CA ALA A 80 -16.59 -14.31 -16.92
C ALA A 80 -15.14 -14.61 -16.56
N GLU A 81 -14.88 -15.86 -16.16
CA GLU A 81 -13.53 -16.38 -15.97
C GLU A 81 -13.37 -17.68 -16.75
N LEU A 82 -12.24 -17.78 -17.46
CA LEU A 82 -11.80 -18.94 -18.19
C LEU A 82 -10.51 -19.45 -17.57
N GLN A 83 -10.55 -20.64 -16.95
CA GLN A 83 -9.36 -21.31 -16.43
C GLN A 83 -8.90 -22.33 -17.49
N ILE A 84 -7.95 -21.91 -18.31
CA ILE A 84 -7.37 -22.66 -19.42
C ILE A 84 -6.07 -23.35 -19.02
N HIS A 85 -5.56 -24.27 -19.85
CA HIS A 85 -4.21 -24.77 -19.67
C HIS A 85 -3.18 -23.66 -19.88
N GLY A 86 -2.19 -23.57 -18.99
CA GLY A 86 -1.22 -22.48 -18.91
C GLY A 86 -0.10 -22.53 -19.96
N GLY A 87 -0.33 -23.19 -21.11
CA GLY A 87 0.58 -23.18 -22.27
C GLY A 87 0.60 -21.83 -22.98
N LEU A 88 1.78 -21.39 -23.43
CA LEU A 88 1.91 -20.08 -24.11
C LEU A 88 1.08 -20.01 -25.40
N ALA A 89 1.03 -21.10 -26.17
CA ALA A 89 0.26 -21.15 -27.42
C ALA A 89 -1.25 -21.12 -27.15
N THR A 90 -1.74 -21.88 -26.16
CA THR A 90 -3.15 -21.90 -25.75
C THR A 90 -3.60 -20.53 -25.29
N ARG A 91 -2.81 -19.88 -24.40
CA ARG A 91 -3.08 -18.52 -23.93
C ARG A 91 -3.16 -17.54 -25.09
N ALA A 92 -2.18 -17.54 -25.99
CA ALA A 92 -2.16 -16.65 -27.14
C ALA A 92 -3.34 -16.88 -28.08
N ALA A 93 -3.77 -18.11 -28.31
CA ALA A 93 -4.91 -18.45 -29.11
C ALA A 93 -6.22 -17.93 -28.51
N VAL A 94 -6.45 -18.16 -27.21
CA VAL A 94 -7.66 -17.68 -26.52
C VAL A 94 -7.71 -16.16 -26.48
N LEU A 95 -6.61 -15.46 -26.18
CA LEU A 95 -6.56 -14.00 -26.16
C LEU A 95 -6.85 -13.41 -27.56
N ARG A 96 -6.34 -14.03 -28.63
CA ARG A 96 -6.68 -13.61 -30.01
C ARG A 96 -8.15 -13.81 -30.34
N ALA A 97 -8.70 -14.95 -29.96
CA ALA A 97 -10.11 -15.25 -30.16
C ALA A 97 -11.04 -14.25 -29.43
N LEU A 98 -10.69 -13.85 -28.20
CA LEU A 98 -11.38 -12.80 -27.45
C LEU A 98 -11.29 -11.43 -28.16
N GLY A 99 -10.10 -11.05 -28.65
CA GLY A 99 -9.90 -9.81 -29.39
C GLY A 99 -10.54 -9.75 -30.77
N ALA A 100 -11.00 -10.89 -31.30
CA ALA A 100 -11.77 -10.95 -32.54
C ALA A 100 -13.29 -10.72 -32.35
N ILE A 101 -13.75 -10.64 -31.10
CA ILE A 101 -15.14 -10.34 -30.77
C ILE A 101 -15.32 -8.82 -30.70
N ASP A 102 -16.33 -8.30 -31.37
CA ASP A 102 -16.63 -6.87 -31.39
C ASP A 102 -16.81 -6.31 -29.97
N ASN A 103 -16.35 -5.09 -29.75
CA ASN A 103 -16.35 -4.40 -28.46
C ASN A 103 -15.57 -5.09 -27.34
N CYS A 104 -14.72 -6.06 -27.68
CA CYS A 104 -13.81 -6.70 -26.74
C CYS A 104 -12.37 -6.24 -26.99
N ARG A 105 -11.65 -5.84 -25.93
CA ARG A 105 -10.25 -5.42 -26.01
C ARG A 105 -9.43 -5.90 -24.81
N PRO A 106 -8.11 -5.96 -24.93
CA PRO A 106 -7.24 -6.16 -23.78
C PRO A 106 -7.45 -5.07 -22.72
N ALA A 107 -7.41 -5.46 -21.46
CA ALA A 107 -7.48 -4.54 -20.32
C ALA A 107 -6.16 -3.77 -20.15
N GLU A 108 -6.27 -2.55 -19.68
CA GLU A 108 -5.14 -1.77 -19.18
C GLU A 108 -4.74 -2.21 -17.75
N ALA A 109 -3.59 -1.73 -17.27
CA ALA A 109 -3.14 -1.97 -15.90
C ALA A 109 -4.19 -1.45 -14.89
N GLY A 110 -4.58 -2.28 -13.93
CA GLY A 110 -5.55 -1.94 -12.89
C GLY A 110 -7.00 -1.68 -13.37
N GLU A 111 -7.34 -1.94 -14.64
CA GLU A 111 -8.64 -1.54 -15.19
C GLU A 111 -9.83 -2.27 -14.54
N PHE A 112 -9.71 -3.54 -14.20
CA PHE A 112 -10.79 -4.25 -13.48
C PHE A 112 -11.08 -3.62 -12.12
N THR A 113 -10.04 -3.26 -11.37
CA THR A 113 -10.17 -2.61 -10.07
C THR A 113 -10.69 -1.19 -10.21
N ARG A 114 -10.27 -0.47 -11.25
CA ARG A 114 -10.82 0.87 -11.57
C ARG A 114 -12.32 0.80 -11.83
N ARG A 115 -12.79 -0.19 -12.59
CA ARG A 115 -14.24 -0.41 -12.82
C ARG A 115 -14.97 -0.76 -11.53
N ALA A 116 -14.37 -1.60 -10.67
CA ALA A 116 -14.92 -1.90 -9.35
C ALA A 116 -15.10 -0.64 -8.49
N PHE A 117 -14.10 0.25 -8.48
CA PHE A 117 -14.19 1.55 -7.81
C PHE A 117 -15.28 2.45 -8.40
N LEU A 118 -15.29 2.65 -9.71
CA LEU A 118 -16.28 3.49 -10.40
C LEU A 118 -17.72 2.98 -10.23
N ASN A 119 -17.90 1.67 -10.12
CA ASN A 119 -19.19 1.02 -9.88
C ASN A 119 -19.55 0.92 -8.38
N GLY A 120 -18.79 1.59 -7.51
CA GLY A 120 -19.06 1.62 -6.06
C GLY A 120 -18.91 0.28 -5.35
N ARG A 121 -18.16 -0.68 -5.94
CA ARG A 121 -17.87 -1.99 -5.32
C ARG A 121 -16.78 -1.90 -4.26
N MET A 122 -15.91 -0.93 -4.40
CA MET A 122 -14.80 -0.62 -3.50
C MET A 122 -14.66 0.89 -3.36
N ASP A 123 -14.26 1.36 -2.19
CA ASP A 123 -13.75 2.70 -1.99
C ASP A 123 -12.24 2.77 -2.30
N LEU A 124 -11.65 3.98 -2.32
CA LEU A 124 -10.23 4.16 -2.64
C LEU A 124 -9.31 3.50 -1.61
N ALA A 125 -9.66 3.50 -0.32
CA ALA A 125 -8.88 2.84 0.72
C ALA A 125 -8.91 1.30 0.55
N GLN A 126 -10.02 0.72 0.12
CA GLN A 126 -10.13 -0.69 -0.21
C GLN A 126 -9.33 -1.07 -1.45
N VAL A 127 -9.33 -0.22 -2.49
CA VAL A 127 -8.47 -0.39 -3.68
C VAL A 127 -6.99 -0.41 -3.29
N GLU A 128 -6.57 0.49 -2.42
CA GLU A 128 -5.21 0.50 -1.88
C GLU A 128 -4.89 -0.75 -1.06
N GLY A 129 -5.84 -1.21 -0.24
CA GLY A 129 -5.73 -2.48 0.50
C GLY A 129 -5.58 -3.69 -0.43
N LEU A 130 -6.25 -3.67 -1.60
CA LEU A 130 -6.08 -4.71 -2.62
C LEU A 130 -4.68 -4.68 -3.25
N ALA A 131 -4.11 -3.51 -3.50
CA ALA A 131 -2.72 -3.38 -3.94
C ALA A 131 -1.77 -3.93 -2.87
N ASP A 132 -1.94 -3.48 -1.63
CA ASP A 132 -1.06 -3.84 -0.53
C ASP A 132 -1.08 -5.36 -0.23
N ILE A 133 -2.22 -6.07 -0.44
CA ILE A 133 -2.26 -7.53 -0.24
C ILE A 133 -1.51 -8.30 -1.33
N ILE A 134 -1.39 -7.73 -2.52
CA ILE A 134 -0.64 -8.33 -3.62
C ILE A 134 0.86 -8.15 -3.40
N ASP A 135 1.24 -6.96 -2.88
CA ASP A 135 2.61 -6.56 -2.66
C ASP A 135 3.13 -6.99 -1.27
N ALA A 136 2.27 -7.55 -0.41
CA ALA A 136 2.64 -7.98 0.93
C ALA A 136 3.71 -9.10 0.89
N GLU A 137 4.84 -8.85 1.50
CA GLU A 137 5.99 -9.74 1.62
C GLU A 137 6.03 -10.46 2.99
N THR A 138 5.31 -9.94 4.00
CA THR A 138 5.27 -10.51 5.35
C THR A 138 3.84 -10.73 5.84
N GLU A 139 3.71 -11.59 6.86
CA GLU A 139 2.41 -11.92 7.45
C GLU A 139 1.73 -10.68 8.10
N ALA A 140 2.52 -9.80 8.70
CA ALA A 140 1.97 -8.58 9.29
C ALA A 140 1.42 -7.62 8.22
N GLN A 141 2.14 -7.45 7.09
CA GLN A 141 1.64 -6.69 5.94
C GLN A 141 0.37 -7.29 5.37
N ARG A 142 0.33 -8.62 5.17
CA ARG A 142 -0.85 -9.32 4.68
C ARG A 142 -2.08 -9.09 5.58
N ARG A 143 -1.91 -9.17 6.90
CA ARG A 143 -3.00 -8.92 7.87
C ARG A 143 -3.50 -7.48 7.79
N GLN A 144 -2.59 -6.51 7.77
CA GLN A 144 -2.94 -5.09 7.66
C GLN A 144 -3.70 -4.81 6.36
N ALA A 145 -3.20 -5.31 5.22
CA ALA A 145 -3.82 -5.15 3.92
C ALA A 145 -5.23 -5.76 3.87
N MET A 146 -5.44 -6.94 4.50
CA MET A 146 -6.77 -7.55 4.61
C MET A 146 -7.73 -6.72 5.45
N LEU A 147 -7.28 -6.12 6.54
CA LEU A 147 -8.12 -5.23 7.36
C LEU A 147 -8.53 -3.97 6.57
N GLN A 148 -7.61 -3.41 5.79
CA GLN A 148 -7.88 -2.25 4.94
C GLN A 148 -8.82 -2.60 3.79
N LEU A 149 -8.58 -3.71 3.08
CA LEU A 149 -9.48 -4.24 2.05
C LEU A 149 -10.88 -4.53 2.62
N GLY A 150 -10.97 -4.98 3.88
CA GLY A 150 -12.21 -5.16 4.62
C GLY A 150 -12.95 -3.86 4.99
N GLY A 151 -12.40 -2.68 4.62
CA GLY A 151 -13.04 -1.37 4.79
C GLY A 151 -12.79 -0.70 6.15
N ARG A 152 -11.80 -1.15 6.94
CA ARG A 152 -11.54 -0.59 8.28
C ARG A 152 -11.33 0.93 8.27
N LEU A 153 -10.51 1.44 7.33
CA LEU A 153 -10.28 2.87 7.19
C LEU A 153 -11.49 3.58 6.56
N GLY A 154 -12.08 2.99 5.50
CA GLY A 154 -13.24 3.56 4.83
C GLY A 154 -14.42 3.77 5.79
N ASN A 155 -14.73 2.78 6.62
CA ASN A 155 -15.78 2.88 7.63
C ASN A 155 -15.47 3.96 8.68
N ALA A 156 -14.24 4.06 9.17
CA ALA A 156 -13.85 5.10 10.11
C ALA A 156 -13.99 6.51 9.49
N ALA A 157 -13.50 6.67 8.26
CA ALA A 157 -13.60 7.94 7.52
C ALA A 157 -15.07 8.34 7.27
N GLU A 158 -15.94 7.38 6.90
CA GLU A 158 -17.36 7.66 6.71
C GLU A 158 -18.05 8.07 8.00
N ASN A 159 -17.76 7.41 9.11
CA ASN A 159 -18.31 7.78 10.43
C ASN A 159 -17.89 9.21 10.85
N TRP A 160 -16.62 9.57 10.66
CA TRP A 160 -16.14 10.93 10.92
C TRP A 160 -16.83 11.95 10.00
N ARG A 161 -16.91 11.62 8.69
CA ARG A 161 -17.55 12.47 7.71
C ARG A 161 -19.02 12.71 8.03
N GLU A 162 -19.76 11.66 8.39
CA GLU A 162 -21.16 11.75 8.76
C GLU A 162 -21.36 12.63 10.00
N SER A 163 -20.52 12.48 11.04
CA SER A 163 -20.54 13.34 12.20
C SER A 163 -20.25 14.80 11.86
N VAL A 164 -19.29 15.07 10.97
CA VAL A 164 -18.97 16.43 10.50
C VAL A 164 -20.12 17.01 9.68
N LEU A 165 -20.80 16.21 8.85
CA LEU A 165 -21.98 16.66 8.10
C LEU A 165 -23.19 16.97 9.02
N GLN A 166 -23.35 16.23 10.14
CA GLN A 166 -24.35 16.57 11.16
C GLN A 166 -24.05 17.91 11.80
N VAL A 167 -22.80 18.18 12.16
CA VAL A 167 -22.36 19.52 12.64
C VAL A 167 -22.67 20.60 11.61
N LEU A 168 -22.38 20.36 10.34
CA LEU A 168 -22.68 21.33 9.26
C LEU A 168 -24.19 21.62 9.16
N ALA A 169 -25.01 20.58 9.21
CA ALA A 169 -26.47 20.72 9.16
C ALA A 169 -27.03 21.53 10.32
N LEU A 170 -26.49 21.36 11.54
CA LEU A 170 -26.89 22.15 12.72
C LEU A 170 -26.45 23.60 12.58
N LEU A 171 -25.24 23.89 12.04
CA LEU A 171 -24.77 25.25 11.78
C LEU A 171 -25.61 25.94 10.71
N GLU A 172 -25.93 25.27 9.59
CA GLU A 172 -26.78 25.80 8.53
C GLU A 172 -28.19 26.09 9.02
N ALA A 173 -28.78 25.18 9.84
CA ALA A 173 -30.05 25.43 10.49
C ALA A 173 -30.02 26.66 11.40
N SER A 174 -28.92 26.81 12.18
CA SER A 174 -28.75 28.00 13.04
C SER A 174 -28.65 29.30 12.26
N LEU A 175 -28.04 29.27 11.06
CA LEU A 175 -27.95 30.42 10.17
C LEU A 175 -29.33 30.79 9.57
N ASP A 176 -30.11 29.79 9.15
CA ASP A 176 -31.44 30.01 8.54
C ASP A 176 -32.43 30.56 9.54
N PHE A 177 -32.32 30.21 10.83
CA PHE A 177 -33.22 30.67 11.91
C PHE A 177 -32.66 31.84 12.71
N SER A 178 -31.52 32.43 12.32
CA SER A 178 -30.90 33.56 13.03
C SER A 178 -31.80 34.80 13.16
N ASP A 179 -32.79 34.95 12.28
CA ASP A 179 -33.76 36.06 12.30
C ASP A 179 -34.86 35.89 13.39
N GLU A 180 -34.98 34.69 14.01
CA GLU A 180 -36.06 34.44 15.01
C GLU A 180 -35.61 34.53 16.49
N GLY A 181 -34.36 34.84 16.73
CA GLY A 181 -33.80 34.99 18.10
C GLY A 181 -32.54 34.14 18.32
N ASP A 182 -31.86 34.40 19.44
CA ASP A 182 -30.57 33.75 19.77
C ASP A 182 -30.61 32.24 19.61
N VAL A 183 -29.56 31.67 18.98
CA VAL A 183 -29.32 30.24 18.92
C VAL A 183 -29.30 29.73 20.38
N PRO A 184 -30.06 28.67 20.72
CA PRO A 184 -30.06 28.14 22.09
C PRO A 184 -28.63 27.76 22.52
N GLU A 185 -28.20 28.17 23.70
CA GLU A 185 -26.88 27.81 24.28
C GLU A 185 -26.66 26.30 24.27
N ASP A 186 -27.67 25.51 24.47
CA ASP A 186 -27.64 24.03 24.43
C ASP A 186 -27.21 23.50 23.08
N LEU A 187 -27.55 24.17 21.97
CA LEU A 187 -27.18 23.76 20.62
C LEU A 187 -25.72 24.03 20.33
N GLU A 188 -25.17 25.17 20.80
CA GLU A 188 -23.76 25.49 20.66
C GLU A 188 -22.88 24.48 21.41
N GLU A 189 -23.26 24.10 22.63
CA GLU A 189 -22.57 23.06 23.43
C GLU A 189 -22.62 21.70 22.72
N GLU A 190 -23.73 21.34 22.11
CA GLU A 190 -23.87 20.10 21.33
C GLU A 190 -22.92 20.09 20.12
N ILE A 191 -22.91 21.17 19.33
CA ILE A 191 -22.02 21.33 18.16
C ILE A 191 -20.55 21.24 18.57
N LEU A 192 -20.14 21.97 19.62
CA LEU A 192 -18.79 21.94 20.14
C LEU A 192 -18.39 20.55 20.62
N GLY A 193 -19.29 19.86 21.32
CA GLY A 193 -19.08 18.49 21.77
C GLY A 193 -18.88 17.49 20.63
N MET A 194 -19.63 17.64 19.54
CA MET A 194 -19.46 16.83 18.33
C MET A 194 -18.13 17.09 17.64
N ILE A 195 -17.75 18.36 17.47
CA ILE A 195 -16.45 18.77 16.89
C ILE A 195 -15.30 18.18 17.71
N ASP A 196 -15.32 18.36 19.05
CA ASP A 196 -14.26 17.88 19.94
C ASP A 196 -14.12 16.35 19.92
N ARG A 197 -15.23 15.63 19.80
CA ARG A 197 -15.23 14.16 19.66
C ARG A 197 -14.52 13.73 18.38
N VAL A 198 -14.92 14.27 17.22
CA VAL A 198 -14.32 13.92 15.93
C VAL A 198 -12.85 14.30 15.88
N ARG A 199 -12.49 15.50 16.37
CA ARG A 199 -11.08 15.93 16.48
C ARG A 199 -10.26 14.97 17.34
N GLY A 200 -10.80 14.56 18.48
CA GLY A 200 -10.13 13.62 19.38
C GLY A 200 -9.90 12.26 18.74
N GLU A 201 -10.85 11.74 17.96
CA GLU A 201 -10.72 10.48 17.23
C GLU A 201 -9.68 10.57 16.11
N ILE A 202 -9.77 11.60 15.29
CA ILE A 202 -8.79 11.89 14.22
C ILE A 202 -7.39 12.07 14.82
N GLY A 203 -7.26 12.83 15.92
CA GLY A 203 -5.97 13.03 16.60
C GLY A 203 -5.33 11.73 17.07
N ARG A 204 -6.13 10.82 17.67
CA ARG A 204 -5.66 9.49 18.06
C ARG A 204 -5.21 8.64 16.86
N ALA A 205 -5.97 8.68 15.76
CA ALA A 205 -5.60 7.98 14.54
C ALA A 205 -4.27 8.49 13.96
N MET A 206 -4.08 9.81 13.92
CA MET A 206 -2.84 10.42 13.43
C MET A 206 -1.63 10.21 14.35
N ALA A 207 -1.81 10.05 15.65
CA ALA A 207 -0.72 9.81 16.58
C ALA A 207 -0.02 8.46 16.34
N ASN A 208 -0.72 7.50 15.75
CA ASN A 208 -0.18 6.17 15.46
C ASN A 208 0.38 6.11 14.03
N ARG A 209 1.71 5.97 13.91
CA ARG A 209 2.44 5.82 12.63
C ARG A 209 2.82 4.38 12.29
N SER A 210 2.46 3.42 13.14
CA SER A 210 2.88 2.03 12.95
C SER A 210 2.37 1.43 11.64
N GLY A 211 1.18 1.84 11.16
CA GLY A 211 0.61 1.30 9.93
C GLY A 211 1.34 1.73 8.65
N GLU A 212 1.85 2.95 8.60
CA GLU A 212 2.67 3.45 7.49
C GLU A 212 4.01 2.70 7.44
N ARG A 213 4.66 2.56 8.62
CA ARG A 213 5.92 1.80 8.74
C ARG A 213 5.74 0.32 8.40
N LEU A 214 4.66 -0.29 8.84
CA LEU A 214 4.38 -1.69 8.52
C LEU A 214 4.17 -1.91 7.02
N ARG A 215 3.49 -0.97 6.35
CA ARG A 215 3.30 -1.03 4.91
C ARG A 215 4.62 -0.84 4.15
N GLU A 216 5.40 0.17 4.50
CA GLU A 216 6.63 0.55 3.79
C GLU A 216 7.82 -0.33 4.15
N GLY A 217 7.79 -0.97 5.32
CA GLY A 217 8.92 -1.67 5.91
C GLY A 217 9.77 -0.74 6.77
N LEU A 218 10.38 -1.30 7.83
CA LEU A 218 11.32 -0.58 8.68
C LEU A 218 12.64 -0.37 7.93
N THR A 219 13.03 0.87 7.72
CA THR A 219 14.29 1.19 7.04
C THR A 219 15.45 1.17 8.03
N VAL A 220 16.34 0.20 7.84
CA VAL A 220 17.59 0.03 8.60
C VAL A 220 18.77 0.38 7.73
N VAL A 221 19.49 1.44 8.07
CA VAL A 221 20.66 1.90 7.31
C VAL A 221 21.96 1.37 7.92
N LEU A 222 22.78 0.69 7.11
CA LEU A 222 24.14 0.29 7.49
C LEU A 222 25.09 1.47 7.32
N ALA A 223 25.65 1.98 8.43
CA ALA A 223 26.60 3.06 8.44
C ALA A 223 27.90 2.66 9.16
N GLY A 224 28.99 3.34 8.89
CA GLY A 224 30.29 3.06 9.50
C GLY A 224 31.45 3.43 8.58
N PRO A 225 32.69 3.46 9.09
CA PRO A 225 33.88 3.82 8.34
C PRO A 225 34.14 2.89 7.14
N PRO A 226 35.02 3.26 6.23
CA PRO A 226 35.48 2.35 5.18
C PRO A 226 35.98 1.02 5.77
N ASN A 227 35.67 -0.08 5.09
CA ASN A 227 36.02 -1.43 5.52
C ASN A 227 35.45 -1.90 6.86
N ALA A 228 34.42 -1.24 7.38
CA ALA A 228 33.70 -1.67 8.59
C ALA A 228 32.93 -2.99 8.41
N GLY A 229 32.77 -3.50 7.18
CA GLY A 229 32.09 -4.76 6.92
C GLY A 229 30.63 -4.63 6.49
N LYS A 230 30.19 -3.44 6.05
CA LYS A 230 28.80 -3.15 5.62
C LYS A 230 28.29 -4.14 4.56
N SER A 231 28.96 -4.22 3.42
CA SER A 231 28.55 -5.11 2.32
C SER A 231 28.72 -6.60 2.69
N THR A 232 29.68 -6.93 3.58
CA THR A 232 29.82 -8.31 4.09
C THR A 232 28.62 -8.68 4.96
N LEU A 233 28.20 -7.80 5.85
CA LEU A 233 27.01 -8.00 6.69
C LEU A 233 25.75 -8.11 5.82
N LEU A 234 25.54 -7.17 4.87
CA LEU A 234 24.40 -7.21 3.97
C LEU A 234 24.32 -8.54 3.19
N ASN A 235 25.46 -8.99 2.63
CA ASN A 235 25.54 -10.26 1.92
C ASN A 235 25.30 -11.47 2.85
N ALA A 236 25.72 -11.39 4.10
CA ALA A 236 25.49 -12.44 5.07
C ALA A 236 24.00 -12.55 5.46
N LEU A 237 23.32 -11.43 5.58
CA LEU A 237 21.86 -11.37 5.81
C LEU A 237 21.08 -11.82 4.58
N ALA A 238 21.47 -11.38 3.38
CA ALA A 238 20.83 -11.77 2.11
C ALA A 238 20.89 -13.29 1.81
N ARG A 239 21.82 -14.01 2.41
CA ARG A 239 21.94 -15.47 2.25
C ARG A 239 21.18 -16.28 3.29
N ARG A 240 20.53 -15.64 4.25
CA ARG A 240 19.73 -16.30 5.28
C ARG A 240 18.29 -16.45 4.88
N ASP A 241 17.58 -17.37 5.52
CA ASP A 241 16.16 -17.64 5.28
C ASP A 241 15.24 -16.43 5.57
N VAL A 242 15.76 -15.42 6.27
CA VAL A 242 15.04 -14.17 6.56
C VAL A 242 15.00 -13.20 5.37
N ALA A 243 15.84 -13.38 4.35
CA ALA A 243 15.86 -12.52 3.18
C ALA A 243 14.73 -12.89 2.21
N ILE A 244 13.97 -11.89 1.80
CA ILE A 244 12.89 -12.04 0.81
C ILE A 244 13.52 -11.90 -0.57
N VAL A 245 13.49 -12.98 -1.35
CA VAL A 245 14.00 -12.95 -2.73
C VAL A 245 12.87 -12.46 -3.63
N SER A 246 12.87 -11.21 -4.00
CA SER A 246 11.91 -10.68 -4.99
C SER A 246 12.23 -11.21 -6.39
N PRO A 247 11.27 -11.80 -7.13
CA PRO A 247 11.47 -12.27 -8.50
C PRO A 247 11.53 -11.13 -9.53
N ILE A 248 11.42 -9.87 -9.13
CA ILE A 248 11.43 -8.72 -10.05
C ILE A 248 12.88 -8.34 -10.35
N ALA A 249 13.41 -8.85 -11.44
CA ALA A 249 14.71 -8.44 -11.99
C ALA A 249 14.61 -7.00 -12.53
N GLY A 250 15.29 -6.05 -11.93
CA GLY A 250 15.41 -4.69 -12.47
C GLY A 250 15.53 -3.53 -11.48
N THR A 251 15.36 -3.73 -10.18
CA THR A 251 15.41 -2.65 -9.18
C THR A 251 16.79 -2.41 -8.56
N THR A 252 17.84 -3.12 -9.04
CA THR A 252 19.15 -3.19 -8.37
C THR A 252 20.24 -2.31 -9.02
N ARG A 253 19.93 -1.18 -9.67
CA ARG A 253 20.99 -0.41 -10.35
C ARG A 253 21.71 0.64 -9.51
N ASP A 254 21.16 1.11 -8.38
CA ASP A 254 21.78 2.23 -7.66
C ASP A 254 21.89 2.11 -6.12
N VAL A 255 21.21 1.15 -5.45
CA VAL A 255 21.34 0.90 -4.00
C VAL A 255 21.16 -0.58 -3.74
N ILE A 256 22.06 -1.19 -2.98
CA ILE A 256 21.87 -2.58 -2.56
C ILE A 256 20.94 -2.56 -1.33
N GLU A 257 19.68 -2.92 -1.57
CA GLU A 257 18.67 -3.09 -0.53
C GLU A 257 18.37 -4.58 -0.35
N VAL A 258 18.22 -5.01 0.89
CA VAL A 258 17.80 -6.38 1.22
C VAL A 258 16.52 -6.31 2.02
N HIS A 259 15.44 -6.84 1.44
CA HIS A 259 14.17 -7.01 2.13
C HIS A 259 14.23 -8.25 3.01
N CYS A 260 13.85 -8.12 4.26
CA CYS A 260 13.87 -9.18 5.25
C CYS A 260 12.49 -9.35 5.92
N ASP A 261 12.11 -10.58 6.14
CA ASP A 261 11.04 -10.94 7.06
C ASP A 261 11.66 -11.24 8.42
N LEU A 262 11.53 -10.35 9.39
CA LEU A 262 12.01 -10.53 10.74
C LEU A 262 10.83 -10.75 11.69
N GLY A 263 10.59 -12.02 12.03
CA GLY A 263 9.47 -12.38 12.91
C GLY A 263 8.09 -12.01 12.36
N GLY A 264 7.90 -12.01 11.04
CA GLY A 264 6.67 -11.61 10.36
C GLY A 264 6.59 -10.10 10.05
N LEU A 265 7.64 -9.32 10.40
CA LEU A 265 7.71 -7.87 10.19
C LEU A 265 8.63 -7.53 9.00
N PRO A 266 8.24 -6.57 8.14
CA PRO A 266 9.04 -6.16 6.99
C PRO A 266 10.17 -5.23 7.43
N VAL A 267 11.41 -5.59 7.12
CA VAL A 267 12.60 -4.78 7.39
C VAL A 267 13.42 -4.63 6.11
N ILE A 268 13.76 -3.41 5.75
CA ILE A 268 14.57 -3.08 4.58
C ILE A 268 15.95 -2.64 5.05
N ILE A 269 16.97 -3.42 4.74
CA ILE A 269 18.35 -3.12 5.11
C ILE A 269 19.05 -2.50 3.91
N VAL A 270 19.57 -1.28 4.09
CA VAL A 270 20.17 -0.45 3.05
C VAL A 270 21.66 -0.27 3.28
N ASP A 271 22.50 -0.63 2.31
CA ASP A 271 23.95 -0.34 2.36
C ASP A 271 24.27 1.04 1.78
N THR A 272 24.84 1.92 2.60
CA THR A 272 25.29 3.25 2.17
C THR A 272 26.56 3.22 1.31
N ALA A 273 27.30 2.10 1.26
CA ALA A 273 28.56 1.99 0.53
C ALA A 273 28.42 1.57 -0.94
N GLY A 274 27.24 1.07 -1.36
CA GLY A 274 26.96 0.63 -2.74
C GLY A 274 27.00 1.75 -3.80
N LEU A 275 27.13 3.01 -3.38
CA LEU A 275 27.16 4.22 -4.23
C LEU A 275 28.59 4.59 -4.70
N ARG A 276 29.53 3.65 -4.73
CA ARG A 276 30.86 3.91 -5.27
C ARG A 276 30.84 3.92 -6.80
N GLU A 277 30.64 5.09 -7.39
CA GLU A 277 31.23 5.44 -8.67
C GLU A 277 32.58 6.12 -8.44
N SER A 278 33.59 5.70 -9.15
CA SER A 278 34.98 6.06 -9.05
C SER A 278 35.26 7.56 -9.29
N GLY A 279 35.88 8.25 -8.31
CA GLY A 279 36.47 9.58 -8.50
C GLY A 279 36.39 10.50 -7.28
N ASP A 280 37.48 11.17 -6.95
CA ASP A 280 37.72 11.97 -5.72
C ASP A 280 36.72 13.09 -5.39
N MET A 281 35.86 13.51 -6.33
CA MET A 281 34.81 14.53 -6.08
C MET A 281 33.48 13.88 -5.63
N ILE A 282 33.30 12.61 -5.86
CA ILE A 282 32.07 11.82 -5.59
C ILE A 282 32.05 11.32 -4.13
N GLU A 283 33.19 11.23 -3.48
CA GLU A 283 33.30 10.77 -2.09
C GLU A 283 32.56 11.71 -1.10
N ARG A 284 32.62 13.02 -1.33
CA ARG A 284 31.91 14.03 -0.49
C ARG A 284 30.40 14.00 -0.73
N GLU A 285 29.96 13.74 -1.93
CA GLU A 285 28.53 13.66 -2.28
C GLU A 285 27.96 12.33 -1.78
N GLY A 286 28.71 11.24 -1.84
CA GLY A 286 28.34 9.94 -1.26
C GLY A 286 28.17 9.99 0.27
N VAL A 287 29.05 10.69 0.98
CA VAL A 287 28.94 10.90 2.44
C VAL A 287 27.73 11.79 2.78
N SER A 288 27.44 12.81 1.97
CA SER A 288 26.27 13.68 2.16
C SER A 288 24.95 12.90 1.96
N ARG A 289 24.85 12.08 0.92
CA ARG A 289 23.68 11.22 0.65
C ARG A 289 23.51 10.15 1.72
N ALA A 290 24.60 9.55 2.20
CA ALA A 290 24.58 8.59 3.29
C ALA A 290 24.09 9.21 4.61
N ARG A 291 24.49 10.46 4.89
CA ARG A 291 24.01 11.22 6.06
C ARG A 291 22.54 11.58 5.94
N ALA A 292 22.06 12.03 4.77
CA ALA A 292 20.66 12.34 4.56
C ALA A 292 19.78 11.08 4.77
N ARG A 293 20.18 9.94 4.21
CA ARG A 293 19.47 8.66 4.42
C ARG A 293 19.48 8.17 5.86
N ALA A 294 20.59 8.38 6.58
CA ALA A 294 20.68 8.04 8.00
C ALA A 294 19.75 8.91 8.87
N GLN A 295 19.46 10.15 8.45
CA GLN A 295 18.50 11.02 9.12
C GLN A 295 17.05 10.59 8.92
N ASP A 296 16.73 10.04 7.75
CA ASP A 296 15.39 9.55 7.39
C ASP A 296 15.16 8.10 7.81
N ALA A 297 16.22 7.35 8.22
CA ALA A 297 16.15 5.98 8.64
C ALA A 297 15.42 5.82 9.99
N ASP A 298 14.63 4.76 10.12
CA ASP A 298 14.00 4.38 11.39
C ASP A 298 15.05 3.87 12.40
N LEU A 299 16.10 3.20 11.90
CA LEU A 299 17.21 2.68 12.70
C LEU A 299 18.52 2.77 11.91
N VAL A 300 19.59 3.20 12.58
CA VAL A 300 20.94 3.15 12.02
C VAL A 300 21.77 2.08 12.74
N LEU A 301 22.31 1.13 11.98
CA LEU A 301 23.35 0.21 12.45
C LEU A 301 24.71 0.84 12.20
N TRP A 302 25.34 1.31 13.26
CA TRP A 302 26.68 1.86 13.23
C TRP A 302 27.72 0.75 13.41
N LEU A 303 28.40 0.38 12.32
CA LEU A 303 29.39 -0.68 12.32
C LEU A 303 30.75 -0.17 12.77
N VAL A 304 31.27 -0.74 13.83
CA VAL A 304 32.52 -0.37 14.46
C VAL A 304 33.56 -1.48 14.27
N PRO A 305 34.55 -1.29 13.37
CA PRO A 305 35.61 -2.28 13.17
C PRO A 305 36.59 -2.28 14.35
N PRO A 306 37.31 -3.39 14.57
CA PRO A 306 38.29 -3.50 15.68
C PRO A 306 39.47 -2.54 15.52
N GLU A 307 39.82 -2.16 14.32
CA GLU A 307 40.88 -1.22 13.95
C GLU A 307 40.33 -0.13 13.04
N GLY A 308 40.77 1.13 13.22
CA GLY A 308 40.39 2.26 12.39
C GLY A 308 40.30 3.55 13.19
N GLU A 309 40.23 4.68 12.49
CA GLU A 309 39.99 5.98 13.11
C GLU A 309 38.61 6.01 13.79
N GLU A 310 38.54 6.60 14.96
CA GLU A 310 37.27 6.90 15.62
C GLU A 310 36.50 7.90 14.77
N SER A 311 35.45 7.40 14.11
CA SER A 311 34.50 8.26 13.39
C SER A 311 33.21 8.36 14.20
N GLU A 312 32.68 9.58 14.27
CA GLU A 312 31.43 9.82 14.99
C GLU A 312 30.23 9.25 14.19
N PRO A 313 29.29 8.59 14.89
CA PRO A 313 28.08 8.13 14.26
C PRO A 313 27.24 9.31 13.76
N PRO A 314 26.41 9.13 12.70
CA PRO A 314 25.49 10.15 12.25
C PRO A 314 24.43 10.44 13.31
N GLN A 315 23.87 11.65 13.29
CA GLN A 315 22.68 11.92 14.08
C GLN A 315 21.52 11.08 13.54
N ALA A 316 20.95 10.25 14.40
CA ALA A 316 19.82 9.38 14.07
C ALA A 316 18.85 9.34 15.25
N GLN A 317 17.57 9.08 14.96
CA GLN A 317 16.55 8.92 16.01
C GLN A 317 16.82 7.67 16.86
N ARG A 318 17.29 6.61 16.23
CA ARG A 318 17.71 5.36 16.87
C ARG A 318 19.03 4.90 16.26
N LEU A 319 19.95 4.48 17.13
CA LEU A 319 21.29 4.03 16.77
C LEU A 319 21.61 2.76 17.54
N LEU A 320 22.07 1.73 16.82
CA LEU A 320 22.62 0.50 17.40
C LEU A 320 24.09 0.38 16.98
N ARG A 321 24.99 0.31 17.97
CA ARG A 321 26.43 0.14 17.74
C ARG A 321 26.78 -1.33 17.64
N VAL A 322 27.30 -1.75 16.50
CA VAL A 322 27.63 -3.14 16.22
C VAL A 322 29.12 -3.28 15.95
N GLY A 323 29.83 -3.92 16.90
CA GLY A 323 31.22 -4.29 16.71
C GLY A 323 31.34 -5.38 15.64
N THR A 324 32.19 -5.16 14.64
CA THR A 324 32.37 -6.11 13.53
C THR A 324 33.70 -6.85 13.61
N LYS A 325 33.83 -7.97 12.87
CA LYS A 325 35.08 -8.79 12.78
C LYS A 325 35.53 -9.33 14.14
N SER A 326 34.61 -9.82 14.98
CA SER A 326 34.90 -10.43 16.28
C SER A 326 35.82 -11.65 16.18
N ASP A 327 35.85 -12.32 15.02
CA ASP A 327 36.75 -13.43 14.69
C ASP A 327 38.24 -13.07 14.71
N LEU A 328 38.60 -11.77 14.67
CA LEU A 328 39.99 -11.31 14.73
C LEU A 328 40.49 -11.11 16.17
N ASN A 329 39.82 -11.67 17.18
CA ASN A 329 40.20 -11.61 18.63
C ASN A 329 40.43 -10.19 19.19
N ARG A 330 39.81 -9.16 18.61
CA ARG A 330 39.86 -7.76 19.05
C ARG A 330 38.44 -7.25 19.20
N VAL A 331 37.86 -7.48 20.38
CA VAL A 331 36.47 -7.06 20.67
C VAL A 331 36.48 -5.65 21.24
N ARG A 332 35.64 -4.76 20.69
CA ARG A 332 35.35 -3.45 21.29
C ARG A 332 34.23 -3.59 22.32
N HIS A 333 34.50 -3.08 23.53
CA HIS A 333 33.55 -3.15 24.65
C HIS A 333 32.53 -2.00 24.69
N ASP A 334 32.60 -1.05 23.73
CA ASP A 334 31.72 0.11 23.58
C ASP A 334 30.59 -0.10 22.57
N CYS A 335 30.31 -1.35 22.20
CA CYS A 335 29.26 -1.76 21.27
C CYS A 335 28.11 -2.48 21.98
N ASP A 336 26.90 -2.30 21.48
CA ASP A 336 25.69 -2.97 21.97
C ASP A 336 25.73 -4.48 21.67
N LEU A 337 26.31 -4.84 20.50
CA LEU A 337 26.49 -6.20 20.01
C LEU A 337 27.82 -6.34 19.28
N THR A 338 28.32 -7.57 19.18
CA THR A 338 29.49 -7.91 18.37
C THR A 338 29.20 -9.06 17.43
N ILE A 339 29.69 -8.95 16.18
CA ILE A 339 29.44 -9.93 15.12
C ILE A 339 30.71 -10.24 14.32
N ALA A 340 30.75 -11.44 13.74
CA ALA A 340 31.66 -11.81 12.67
C ALA A 340 30.80 -12.22 11.45
N ALA A 341 30.50 -11.26 10.57
CA ALA A 341 29.63 -11.49 9.41
C ALA A 341 30.15 -12.58 8.45
N ALA A 342 31.48 -12.80 8.40
CA ALA A 342 32.11 -13.81 7.56
C ALA A 342 31.86 -15.23 8.07
N THR A 343 31.84 -15.45 9.40
CA THR A 343 31.62 -16.76 10.04
C THR A 343 30.17 -16.98 10.43
N GLY A 344 29.39 -15.91 10.54
CA GLY A 344 28.00 -15.93 11.01
C GLY A 344 27.83 -15.82 12.51
N GLU A 345 28.92 -15.67 13.27
CA GLU A 345 28.90 -15.48 14.73
C GLU A 345 28.23 -14.15 15.09
N GLY A 346 27.35 -14.14 16.10
CA GLY A 346 26.60 -12.97 16.56
C GLY A 346 25.48 -12.51 15.63
N LEU A 347 25.29 -13.11 14.44
CA LEU A 347 24.20 -12.75 13.54
C LEU A 347 22.82 -13.14 14.07
N PRO A 348 22.61 -14.28 14.75
CA PRO A 348 21.31 -14.58 15.36
C PRO A 348 20.91 -13.53 16.41
N GLU A 349 21.83 -13.06 17.22
CA GLU A 349 21.62 -12.06 18.25
C GLU A 349 21.29 -10.68 17.61
N LEU A 350 21.97 -10.33 16.52
CA LEU A 350 21.67 -9.12 15.75
C LEU A 350 20.25 -9.19 15.15
N ILE A 351 19.85 -10.32 14.56
CA ILE A 351 18.52 -10.53 14.00
C ILE A 351 17.47 -10.38 15.11
N ALA A 352 17.66 -11.06 16.26
CA ALA A 352 16.74 -10.95 17.38
C ALA A 352 16.59 -9.49 17.87
N ARG A 353 17.69 -8.75 17.93
CA ARG A 353 17.67 -7.33 18.31
C ARG A 353 16.92 -6.47 17.28
N LEU A 354 17.09 -6.73 15.99
CA LEU A 354 16.34 -6.06 14.93
C LEU A 354 14.84 -6.38 14.99
N GLU A 355 14.46 -7.62 15.32
CA GLU A 355 13.06 -8.01 15.54
C GLU A 355 12.45 -7.25 16.72
N GLU A 356 13.16 -7.09 17.82
CA GLU A 356 12.72 -6.29 18.98
C GLU A 356 12.49 -4.82 18.59
N GLU A 357 13.44 -4.20 17.87
CA GLU A 357 13.33 -2.82 17.42
C GLU A 357 12.17 -2.64 16.44
N ALA A 358 12.02 -3.57 15.47
CA ALA A 358 10.92 -3.57 14.53
C ALA A 358 9.56 -3.69 15.25
N SER A 359 9.45 -4.62 16.20
CA SER A 359 8.23 -4.82 16.99
C SER A 359 7.88 -3.57 17.81
N ALA A 360 8.88 -2.92 18.41
CA ALA A 360 8.68 -1.70 19.19
C ALA A 360 8.19 -0.51 18.33
N LEU A 361 8.65 -0.42 17.07
CA LEU A 361 8.31 0.68 16.16
C LEU A 361 7.02 0.47 15.38
N MET A 362 6.71 -0.77 15.01
CA MET A 362 5.53 -1.13 14.22
C MET A 362 4.32 -1.49 15.08
N GLY A 363 4.51 -1.87 16.35
CA GLY A 363 3.43 -2.26 17.24
C GLY A 363 2.66 -3.50 16.76
N GLN A 364 1.46 -3.71 17.30
CA GLN A 364 0.62 -4.89 16.97
C GLN A 364 -0.39 -4.67 15.83
N GLY A 365 -0.18 -3.68 14.95
CA GLY A 365 -1.02 -3.50 13.76
C GLY A 365 -2.37 -2.83 13.99
N ASP A 366 -2.56 -2.10 15.08
CA ASP A 366 -3.81 -1.39 15.40
C ASP A 366 -3.99 -0.07 14.64
N ALA A 367 -2.97 0.40 13.90
CA ALA A 367 -3.06 1.60 13.11
C ALA A 367 -4.05 1.43 11.95
N ILE A 368 -4.88 2.45 11.75
CA ILE A 368 -5.84 2.49 10.63
C ILE A 368 -5.29 3.26 9.42
N LEU A 369 -4.30 4.14 9.64
CA LEU A 369 -3.64 4.89 8.57
C LEU A 369 -2.44 4.09 8.05
N THR A 370 -2.41 3.87 6.74
CA THR A 370 -1.38 3.08 6.07
C THR A 370 -0.58 3.89 5.04
N ARG A 371 -1.00 5.13 4.77
CA ARG A 371 -0.37 5.99 3.75
C ARG A 371 -0.33 7.45 4.21
N GLU A 372 0.72 8.15 3.77
CA GLU A 372 0.89 9.58 4.05
C GLU A 372 -0.29 10.44 3.54
N ARG A 373 -0.91 10.08 2.40
CA ARG A 373 -2.07 10.80 1.90
C ARG A 373 -3.25 10.80 2.88
N HIS A 374 -3.49 9.67 3.58
CA HIS A 374 -4.53 9.56 4.61
C HIS A 374 -4.23 10.55 5.76
N ARG A 375 -2.99 10.56 6.21
CA ARG A 375 -2.52 11.46 7.26
C ARG A 375 -2.71 12.92 6.87
N LYS A 376 -2.24 13.31 5.68
CA LYS A 376 -2.39 14.68 5.17
C LYS A 376 -3.85 15.12 5.02
N ALA A 377 -4.73 14.22 4.61
CA ALA A 377 -6.16 14.50 4.55
C ALA A 377 -6.74 14.73 5.96
N LEU A 378 -6.38 13.89 6.93
CA LEU A 378 -6.84 14.06 8.32
C LEU A 378 -6.22 15.28 9.02
N GLU A 379 -4.96 15.62 8.72
CA GLU A 379 -4.33 16.87 9.22
C GLU A 379 -5.10 18.09 8.75
N ARG A 380 -5.49 18.15 7.48
CA ARG A 380 -6.33 19.24 6.95
C ARG A 380 -7.71 19.26 7.60
N ALA A 381 -8.35 18.11 7.76
CA ALA A 381 -9.65 18.00 8.42
C ALA A 381 -9.57 18.44 9.89
N HIS A 382 -8.57 17.96 10.63
CA HIS A 382 -8.36 18.33 12.02
C HIS A 382 -8.12 19.83 12.19
N ALA A 383 -7.26 20.45 11.37
CA ALA A 383 -6.98 21.88 11.40
C ALA A 383 -8.22 22.72 11.04
N ALA A 384 -9.03 22.27 10.07
CA ALA A 384 -10.27 22.94 9.72
C ALA A 384 -11.30 22.89 10.88
N LEU A 385 -11.49 21.74 11.50
CA LEU A 385 -12.34 21.60 12.68
C LEU A 385 -11.84 22.43 13.88
N GLU A 386 -10.52 22.57 14.03
CA GLU A 386 -9.94 23.42 15.06
C GLU A 386 -10.26 24.90 14.82
N ARG A 387 -10.17 25.38 13.58
CA ARG A 387 -10.57 26.75 13.22
C ARG A 387 -12.07 26.98 13.41
N ALA A 388 -12.91 26.03 12.97
CA ALA A 388 -14.36 26.10 13.19
C ALA A 388 -14.68 26.24 14.68
N ARG A 389 -14.08 25.39 15.52
CA ARG A 389 -14.22 25.43 16.97
C ARG A 389 -13.81 26.78 17.58
N ALA A 390 -12.64 27.30 17.16
CA ALA A 390 -12.13 28.58 17.64
C ALA A 390 -13.09 29.74 17.29
N MET A 391 -13.71 29.70 16.11
CA MET A 391 -14.69 30.68 15.67
C MET A 391 -15.97 30.61 16.54
N LEU A 392 -16.47 29.40 16.81
CA LEU A 392 -17.66 29.22 17.65
C LEU A 392 -17.42 29.70 19.09
N VAL A 393 -16.34 29.29 19.74
CA VAL A 393 -15.97 29.72 21.09
C VAL A 393 -15.71 31.23 21.17
N GLY A 394 -15.19 31.83 20.11
CA GLY A 394 -14.93 33.27 20.01
C GLY A 394 -16.14 34.08 19.55
N HIS A 395 -17.32 33.50 19.42
CA HIS A 395 -18.54 34.14 18.87
C HIS A 395 -18.28 34.84 17.50
N GLY A 396 -17.46 34.15 16.67
CA GLY A 396 -17.16 34.61 15.29
C GLY A 396 -18.35 34.31 14.34
N PRO A 397 -18.22 34.70 13.06
CA PRO A 397 -19.27 34.49 12.07
C PRO A 397 -19.55 33.00 11.87
N LEU A 398 -20.80 32.57 12.02
CA LEU A 398 -21.25 31.19 11.87
C LEU A 398 -21.03 30.66 10.44
N GLU A 399 -21.17 31.55 9.44
CA GLU A 399 -20.92 31.22 8.02
C GLU A 399 -19.49 30.75 7.79
N LEU A 400 -18.51 31.39 8.45
CA LEU A 400 -17.11 31.00 8.35
C LEU A 400 -16.85 29.67 9.09
N ALA A 401 -17.49 29.46 10.24
CA ALA A 401 -17.40 28.19 10.95
C ALA A 401 -18.01 27.03 10.11
N ALA A 402 -19.15 27.26 9.46
CA ALA A 402 -19.77 26.29 8.54
C ALA A 402 -18.87 25.98 7.34
N GLU A 403 -18.19 26.99 6.76
CA GLU A 403 -17.23 26.74 5.66
C GLU A 403 -16.04 25.88 6.10
N GLU A 404 -15.47 26.12 7.28
CA GLU A 404 -14.39 25.29 7.82
C GLU A 404 -14.85 23.84 8.07
N VAL A 405 -16.07 23.64 8.58
CA VAL A 405 -16.68 22.31 8.74
C VAL A 405 -16.86 21.63 7.37
N ARG A 406 -17.27 22.38 6.34
CA ARG A 406 -17.40 21.87 4.95
C ARG A 406 -16.03 21.43 4.38
N LEU A 407 -14.98 22.22 4.63
CA LEU A 407 -13.61 21.87 4.25
C LEU A 407 -13.12 20.61 4.97
N ALA A 408 -13.47 20.41 6.24
CA ALA A 408 -13.15 19.20 6.98
C ALA A 408 -13.86 17.97 6.38
N ALA A 409 -15.16 18.06 6.07
CA ALA A 409 -15.91 16.98 5.43
C ALA A 409 -15.33 16.60 4.06
N ARG A 410 -14.89 17.60 3.28
CA ARG A 410 -14.22 17.39 1.98
C ARG A 410 -12.90 16.64 2.15
N ALA A 411 -12.05 17.09 3.07
CA ALA A 411 -10.75 16.47 3.32
C ALA A 411 -10.89 15.00 3.78
N ILE A 412 -11.87 14.69 4.64
CA ILE A 412 -12.17 13.30 5.04
C ILE A 412 -12.66 12.49 3.81
N GLY A 413 -13.48 13.08 2.96
CA GLY A 413 -14.01 12.44 1.75
C GLY A 413 -12.94 12.03 0.73
N GLU A 414 -11.77 12.68 0.71
CA GLU A 414 -10.65 12.31 -0.14
C GLU A 414 -10.05 10.93 0.23
N ILE A 415 -10.19 10.50 1.48
CA ILE A 415 -9.69 9.19 1.94
C ILE A 415 -10.39 8.05 1.19
N THR A 416 -11.71 8.14 1.05
CA THR A 416 -12.56 7.13 0.40
C THR A 416 -12.73 7.35 -1.10
N GLY A 417 -12.20 8.46 -1.63
CA GLY A 417 -12.27 8.76 -3.06
C GLY A 417 -13.57 9.41 -3.52
N ARG A 418 -14.30 10.07 -2.61
CA ARG A 418 -15.53 10.81 -2.95
C ARG A 418 -15.28 12.17 -3.59
N VAL A 419 -14.06 12.72 -3.45
CA VAL A 419 -13.70 14.07 -3.90
C VAL A 419 -12.25 14.08 -4.38
N ASP A 420 -12.00 14.79 -5.50
CA ASP A 420 -10.66 15.19 -6.02
C ASP A 420 -9.58 14.07 -6.04
N VAL A 421 -9.87 12.95 -6.68
CA VAL A 421 -8.98 11.78 -6.63
C VAL A 421 -8.40 11.35 -7.98
N GLU A 422 -8.64 12.07 -9.08
CA GLU A 422 -8.24 11.66 -10.42
C GLU A 422 -6.73 11.38 -10.52
N ASP A 423 -5.88 12.29 -10.02
CA ASP A 423 -4.42 12.11 -10.01
C ASP A 423 -3.96 10.92 -9.14
N VAL A 424 -4.69 10.64 -8.05
CA VAL A 424 -4.40 9.50 -7.17
C VAL A 424 -4.78 8.20 -7.86
N LEU A 425 -5.93 8.17 -8.52
CA LEU A 425 -6.41 7.00 -9.26
C LEU A 425 -5.45 6.62 -10.39
N ASP A 426 -5.01 7.59 -11.20
CA ASP A 426 -4.14 7.30 -12.33
C ASP A 426 -2.78 6.72 -11.87
N ARG A 427 -2.19 7.26 -10.82
CA ARG A 427 -0.95 6.70 -10.23
C ARG A 427 -1.15 5.31 -9.63
N LEU A 428 -2.24 5.14 -8.87
CA LEU A 428 -2.54 3.88 -8.22
C LEU A 428 -2.79 2.77 -9.24
N PHE A 429 -3.66 3.00 -10.23
CA PHE A 429 -3.99 1.99 -11.21
C PHE A 429 -2.83 1.66 -12.16
N SER A 430 -1.96 2.62 -12.49
CA SER A 430 -0.77 2.36 -13.30
C SER A 430 0.25 1.43 -12.60
N SER A 431 0.23 1.34 -11.29
CA SER A 431 1.10 0.42 -10.52
C SER A 431 0.56 -1.01 -10.45
N PHE A 432 -0.71 -1.24 -10.78
CA PHE A 432 -1.29 -2.58 -10.78
C PHE A 432 -0.80 -3.44 -11.93
N CYS A 433 -0.81 -4.75 -11.73
CA CYS A 433 -0.62 -5.70 -12.82
C CYS A 433 -1.80 -5.67 -13.80
N ILE A 434 -1.55 -5.94 -15.10
CA ILE A 434 -2.61 -6.18 -16.09
C ILE A 434 -3.41 -7.41 -15.65
N GLY A 435 -4.73 -7.31 -15.62
CA GLY A 435 -5.64 -8.37 -15.19
C GLY A 435 -6.21 -8.18 -13.77
N LYS A 436 -5.87 -7.04 -13.14
CA LYS A 436 -6.42 -6.62 -11.85
C LYS A 436 -7.10 -5.27 -11.90
#